data_70ccd90485f43f19556d1de60f9e62a8
#
_entry.id   70ccd90485f43f19556d1de60f9e62a8
#
_cell.length_a   1.000
_cell.length_b   1.000
_cell.length_c   1.000
_cell.angle_alpha   90.00
_cell.angle_beta   90.00
_cell.angle_gamma   90.00
#
_symmetry.space_group_name_H-M   'P 1'
#
loop_
_entity.id
_entity.type
_entity.pdbx_description
1 polymer ?
#
loop_
_entity_poly.entity_id
_entity_poly.type
_entity_poly.pdbx_seq_one_letter_code
_entity_poly.pdbx_strand_id
1 'polypeptide(L)'
;MEHITIFPTVIWKGESELDNHRLRDKCYDFQKDNEGQTISNVGGYQGDGFYDEKFAEFVIESVPRLQGETNKYLPPMEVYSWVNINGIGHYNEPHSHYNQMTPTFLSGVYYVSVPERSGVIRFFDPRGSMVKGSLDQDYYFNAAPFQYLQPEDGMILLFPSWLEHDVTGNYNPDEEDRISIGFNVVFPPQTEENLER
;
A
#
# COMPACT_ATOMS: atom_id res chain seq x y z
N MET A 1 -27.80 -21.21 -13.29
CA MET A 1 -27.83 -20.15 -12.24
C MET A 1 -26.83 -19.09 -12.64
N GLU A 2 -27.18 -17.83 -12.54
CA GLU A 2 -26.29 -16.70 -12.78
C GLU A 2 -25.55 -16.34 -11.49
N HIS A 3 -24.25 -15.99 -11.59
CA HIS A 3 -23.43 -15.55 -10.47
C HIS A 3 -23.41 -14.02 -10.44
N ILE A 4 -23.83 -13.44 -9.31
CA ILE A 4 -23.81 -11.99 -9.07
C ILE A 4 -22.81 -11.71 -7.94
N THR A 5 -21.81 -10.87 -8.21
CA THR A 5 -20.85 -10.41 -7.20
C THR A 5 -21.37 -9.15 -6.51
N ILE A 6 -21.50 -9.21 -5.16
CA ILE A 6 -21.98 -8.10 -4.35
C ILE A 6 -20.91 -7.72 -3.33
N PHE A 7 -20.63 -6.41 -3.23
CA PHE A 7 -19.64 -5.82 -2.31
C PHE A 7 -18.21 -6.36 -2.48
N PRO A 8 -17.65 -6.36 -3.71
CA PRO A 8 -16.26 -6.74 -3.89
C PRO A 8 -15.34 -5.69 -3.25
N THR A 9 -14.27 -6.14 -2.59
CA THR A 9 -13.15 -5.28 -2.26
C THR A 9 -12.20 -5.26 -3.45
N VAL A 10 -11.89 -4.07 -3.96
CA VAL A 10 -11.05 -3.89 -5.15
C VAL A 10 -9.65 -3.45 -4.72
N ILE A 11 -8.64 -4.13 -5.26
CA ILE A 11 -7.23 -3.77 -5.17
C ILE A 11 -6.73 -3.62 -6.60
N TRP A 12 -5.97 -2.55 -6.86
CA TRP A 12 -5.35 -2.34 -8.17
C TRP A 12 -3.87 -2.71 -8.09
N LYS A 13 -3.42 -3.49 -9.04
CA LYS A 13 -2.02 -3.84 -9.24
C LYS A 13 -1.53 -3.22 -10.54
N GLY A 14 -0.37 -2.58 -10.49
CA GLY A 14 0.33 -2.06 -11.65
C GLY A 14 1.83 -2.34 -11.56
N GLU A 15 2.52 -2.03 -12.63
CA GLU A 15 3.98 -2.10 -12.76
C GLU A 15 4.50 -0.74 -13.19
N SER A 16 5.73 -0.44 -12.81
CA SER A 16 6.38 0.85 -13.06
C SER A 16 7.71 0.65 -13.77
N GLU A 17 8.05 1.62 -14.62
CA GLU A 17 9.36 1.78 -15.22
C GLU A 17 10.26 2.78 -14.43
N LEU A 18 9.91 3.12 -13.20
CA LEU A 18 10.75 3.95 -12.34
C LEU A 18 12.10 3.26 -12.09
N ASP A 19 13.16 4.06 -12.01
CA ASP A 19 14.50 3.58 -11.70
C ASP A 19 14.60 3.13 -10.23
N ASN A 20 14.41 1.85 -10.00
CA ASN A 20 14.45 1.23 -8.67
C ASN A 20 15.84 1.32 -8.01
N HIS A 21 16.92 1.34 -8.80
CA HIS A 21 18.27 1.53 -8.23
C HIS A 21 18.40 2.92 -7.61
N ARG A 22 17.96 3.95 -8.33
CA ARG A 22 17.93 5.33 -7.84
C ARG A 22 17.02 5.44 -6.60
N LEU A 23 15.82 4.83 -6.62
CA LEU A 23 14.90 4.89 -5.49
C LEU A 23 15.46 4.17 -4.27
N ARG A 24 16.13 3.03 -4.45
CA ARG A 24 16.78 2.30 -3.36
C ARG A 24 17.85 3.14 -2.69
N ASP A 25 18.73 3.76 -3.48
CA ASP A 25 19.78 4.63 -2.95
C ASP A 25 19.18 5.80 -2.18
N LYS A 26 18.12 6.43 -2.71
CA LYS A 26 17.39 7.49 -1.99
C LYS A 26 16.74 7.01 -0.69
N CYS A 27 16.19 5.80 -0.64
CA CYS A 27 15.63 5.24 0.59
C CYS A 27 16.70 5.06 1.68
N TYR A 28 17.87 4.55 1.32
CA TYR A 28 18.98 4.41 2.25
C TYR A 28 19.56 5.75 2.68
N ASP A 29 19.66 6.73 1.77
CA ASP A 29 20.11 8.08 2.13
C ASP A 29 19.11 8.75 3.07
N PHE A 30 17.82 8.62 2.79
CA PHE A 30 16.77 9.11 3.67
C PHE A 30 16.84 8.49 5.08
N GLN A 31 17.13 7.20 5.18
CA GLN A 31 17.33 6.52 6.47
C GLN A 31 18.47 7.08 7.28
N LYS A 32 19.59 7.52 6.64
CA LYS A 32 20.75 8.07 7.34
C LYS A 32 20.45 9.40 8.04
N ASP A 33 19.58 10.20 7.42
CA ASP A 33 19.28 11.56 7.86
C ASP A 33 17.99 11.65 8.71
N ASN A 34 17.25 10.55 8.85
CA ASN A 34 15.98 10.54 9.55
C ASN A 34 15.91 9.40 10.55
N GLU A 35 15.60 9.73 11.79
CA GLU A 35 15.24 8.73 12.80
C GLU A 35 13.95 8.05 12.39
N GLY A 36 13.92 6.74 12.30
CA GLY A 36 12.70 6.00 12.03
C GLY A 36 11.71 6.09 13.20
N GLN A 37 10.50 5.66 12.95
CA GLN A 37 9.44 5.55 13.96
C GLN A 37 8.89 4.13 13.99
N THR A 38 8.22 3.77 15.09
CA THR A 38 7.55 2.49 15.23
C THR A 38 6.04 2.73 15.19
N ILE A 39 5.39 2.27 14.12
CA ILE A 39 3.94 2.35 13.93
C ILE A 39 3.39 0.92 13.78
N SER A 40 3.56 0.32 12.60
CA SER A 40 3.20 -1.08 12.34
C SER A 40 4.42 -1.99 12.20
N ASN A 41 5.60 -1.42 12.03
CA ASN A 41 6.84 -2.15 11.84
C ASN A 41 7.33 -2.81 13.13
N VAL A 42 7.71 -4.07 13.02
CA VAL A 42 8.43 -4.81 14.06
C VAL A 42 9.83 -5.12 13.56
N GLY A 43 10.82 -4.56 14.23
CA GLY A 43 12.22 -4.56 13.81
C GLY A 43 12.48 -3.42 12.82
N GLY A 44 12.38 -3.57 11.59
CA GLY A 44 12.73 -2.71 10.47
C GLY A 44 12.63 -1.18 10.65
N TYR A 45 13.17 -0.47 9.70
CA TYR A 45 13.06 0.99 9.63
C TYR A 45 11.75 1.41 8.97
N GLN A 46 11.07 2.40 9.54
CA GLN A 46 9.95 3.12 8.93
C GLN A 46 10.19 4.62 9.09
N GLY A 47 10.42 5.32 7.98
CA GLY A 47 10.70 6.76 7.96
C GLY A 47 9.63 7.53 7.23
N ASP A 48 8.95 8.45 7.93
CA ASP A 48 7.87 9.28 7.41
C ASP A 48 8.40 10.55 6.70
N GLY A 49 7.61 11.10 5.77
CA GLY A 49 7.95 12.32 5.04
C GLY A 49 8.93 12.11 3.87
N PHE A 50 9.05 10.90 3.37
CA PHE A 50 9.82 10.67 2.14
C PHE A 50 9.16 11.38 0.95
N TYR A 51 9.97 12.10 0.17
CA TYR A 51 9.50 12.78 -1.03
C TYR A 51 10.41 12.53 -2.23
N ASP A 52 9.81 12.13 -3.32
CA ASP A 52 10.42 12.07 -4.65
C ASP A 52 9.37 12.50 -5.69
N GLU A 53 9.66 13.58 -6.42
CA GLU A 53 8.72 14.18 -7.37
C GLU A 53 8.24 13.17 -8.43
N LYS A 54 9.15 12.42 -9.04
CA LYS A 54 8.81 11.43 -10.07
C LYS A 54 7.97 10.28 -9.51
N PHE A 55 8.24 9.89 -8.27
CA PHE A 55 7.44 8.88 -7.59
C PHE A 55 6.02 9.41 -7.30
N ALA A 56 5.91 10.65 -6.79
CA ALA A 56 4.61 11.25 -6.51
C ALA A 56 3.76 11.43 -7.78
N GLU A 57 4.36 11.90 -8.86
CA GLU A 57 3.71 12.00 -10.18
C GLU A 57 3.20 10.63 -10.65
N PHE A 58 4.07 9.61 -10.60
CA PHE A 58 3.71 8.24 -10.99
C PHE A 58 2.55 7.69 -10.15
N VAL A 59 2.54 7.93 -8.83
CA VAL A 59 1.43 7.51 -7.96
C VAL A 59 0.13 8.19 -8.38
N ILE A 60 0.13 9.51 -8.61
CA ILE A 60 -1.06 10.26 -9.03
C ILE A 60 -1.59 9.74 -10.37
N GLU A 61 -0.71 9.47 -11.33
CA GLU A 61 -1.08 8.91 -12.64
C GLU A 61 -1.64 7.48 -12.53
N SER A 62 -1.19 6.73 -11.53
CA SER A 62 -1.64 5.36 -11.26
C SER A 62 -2.99 5.29 -10.56
N VAL A 63 -3.50 6.39 -10.00
CA VAL A 63 -4.81 6.40 -9.34
C VAL A 63 -5.88 5.97 -10.33
N PRO A 64 -6.68 4.92 -10.02
CA PRO A 64 -7.71 4.42 -10.92
C PRO A 64 -8.72 5.51 -11.24
N ARG A 65 -8.80 5.86 -12.49
CA ARG A 65 -9.81 6.80 -12.99
C ARG A 65 -11.13 6.05 -13.01
N LEU A 66 -12.15 6.60 -12.40
CA LEU A 66 -13.49 6.08 -12.54
C LEU A 66 -13.81 6.05 -14.04
N GLN A 67 -14.21 4.88 -14.56
CA GLN A 67 -14.62 4.76 -15.95
C GLN A 67 -15.84 5.63 -16.19
N GLY A 68 -15.69 6.68 -16.99
CA GLY A 68 -16.75 7.62 -17.33
C GLY A 68 -16.23 9.06 -17.46
N GLU A 69 -17.06 9.95 -17.97
CA GLU A 69 -16.73 11.36 -18.25
C GLU A 69 -16.43 12.21 -16.99
N THR A 70 -16.48 11.63 -15.82
CA THR A 70 -16.33 12.30 -14.50
C THR A 70 -14.89 12.70 -14.17
N ASN A 71 -13.91 12.36 -14.98
CA ASN A 71 -12.50 12.72 -14.77
C ASN A 71 -12.20 14.22 -14.75
N LYS A 72 -13.13 15.06 -15.12
CA LYS A 72 -12.96 16.52 -15.14
C LYS A 72 -12.99 17.17 -13.75
N TYR A 73 -13.37 16.42 -12.72
CA TYR A 73 -13.71 16.99 -11.41
C TYR A 73 -13.05 16.30 -10.21
N LEU A 74 -12.02 15.47 -10.45
CA LEU A 74 -11.23 15.02 -9.31
C LEU A 74 -10.50 16.24 -8.74
N PRO A 75 -10.66 16.54 -7.45
CA PRO A 75 -9.90 17.59 -6.82
C PRO A 75 -8.40 17.30 -6.88
N PRO A 76 -7.53 18.29 -6.73
CA PRO A 76 -6.10 18.07 -6.61
C PRO A 76 -5.83 16.97 -5.58
N MET A 77 -4.89 16.08 -5.88
CA MET A 77 -4.48 15.01 -4.99
C MET A 77 -3.07 15.27 -4.47
N GLU A 78 -2.82 14.90 -3.23
CA GLU A 78 -1.49 14.91 -2.63
C GLU A 78 -1.09 13.50 -2.23
N VAL A 79 0.22 13.22 -2.31
CA VAL A 79 0.81 11.95 -1.94
C VAL A 79 1.67 12.14 -0.71
N TYR A 80 1.30 11.47 0.38
CA TYR A 80 2.11 11.37 1.59
C TYR A 80 2.79 9.99 1.60
N SER A 81 4.11 9.95 1.66
CA SER A 81 4.83 8.69 1.58
C SER A 81 5.86 8.52 2.68
N TRP A 82 6.15 7.26 2.95
CA TRP A 82 7.15 6.81 3.93
C TRP A 82 7.94 5.61 3.39
N VAL A 83 9.17 5.48 3.85
CA VAL A 83 10.05 4.38 3.48
C VAL A 83 9.95 3.28 4.52
N ASN A 84 9.86 2.02 4.06
CA ASN A 84 10.06 0.82 4.88
C ASN A 84 11.29 0.07 4.39
N ILE A 85 12.22 -0.23 5.32
CA ILE A 85 13.40 -1.08 5.08
C ILE A 85 13.34 -2.22 6.08
N ASN A 86 13.05 -3.41 5.61
CA ASN A 86 12.83 -4.59 6.42
C ASN A 86 13.92 -5.63 6.17
N GLY A 87 14.87 -5.72 7.11
CA GLY A 87 15.88 -6.78 7.16
C GLY A 87 15.32 -8.13 7.64
N ILE A 88 16.20 -9.06 7.95
CA ILE A 88 15.83 -10.42 8.38
C ILE A 88 14.94 -10.42 9.62
N GLY A 89 13.85 -11.18 9.54
CA GLY A 89 12.85 -11.33 10.60
C GLY A 89 11.91 -10.13 10.77
N HIS A 90 12.16 -9.01 10.09
CA HIS A 90 11.33 -7.81 10.21
C HIS A 90 10.01 -7.95 9.43
N TYR A 91 8.93 -7.41 9.99
CA TYR A 91 7.58 -7.51 9.44
C TYR A 91 6.75 -6.27 9.81
N ASN A 92 5.52 -6.19 9.30
CA ASN A 92 4.57 -5.15 9.72
C ASN A 92 3.30 -5.84 10.25
N GLU A 93 2.85 -5.40 11.43
CA GLU A 93 1.62 -5.90 12.07
C GLU A 93 0.36 -5.49 11.30
N PRO A 94 -0.77 -6.19 11.50
CA PRO A 94 -2.05 -5.80 10.92
C PRO A 94 -2.43 -4.37 11.28
N HIS A 95 -2.72 -3.56 10.26
CA HIS A 95 -3.09 -2.16 10.39
C HIS A 95 -3.92 -1.68 9.20
N SER A 96 -4.52 -0.52 9.34
CA SER A 96 -5.17 0.22 8.25
C SER A 96 -4.75 1.70 8.31
N HIS A 97 -4.97 2.41 7.22
CA HIS A 97 -4.60 3.83 7.14
C HIS A 97 -5.82 4.76 7.32
N TYR A 98 -6.96 4.20 7.70
CA TYR A 98 -8.15 5.00 7.94
C TYR A 98 -7.95 5.90 9.16
N ASN A 99 -8.03 7.20 8.93
CA ASN A 99 -8.00 8.21 9.97
C ASN A 99 -9.15 9.20 9.72
N GLN A 100 -10.00 9.40 10.71
CA GLN A 100 -11.12 10.34 10.62
C GLN A 100 -10.67 11.80 10.47
N MET A 101 -9.48 12.12 10.96
CA MET A 101 -8.92 13.49 10.94
C MET A 101 -8.29 13.85 9.58
N THR A 102 -7.80 12.87 8.86
CA THR A 102 -7.18 13.07 7.54
C THR A 102 -7.80 12.05 6.58
N PRO A 103 -8.82 12.42 5.83
CA PRO A 103 -9.52 11.50 4.95
C PRO A 103 -8.58 11.03 3.84
N THR A 104 -7.95 9.88 4.08
CA THR A 104 -7.15 9.18 3.08
C THR A 104 -8.11 8.50 2.10
N PHE A 105 -7.98 8.85 0.83
CA PHE A 105 -8.81 8.28 -0.23
C PHE A 105 -8.38 6.87 -0.58
N LEU A 106 -7.11 6.71 -0.95
CA LEU A 106 -6.47 5.44 -1.23
C LEU A 106 -5.16 5.35 -0.47
N SER A 107 -4.79 4.15 -0.12
CA SER A 107 -3.45 3.80 0.33
C SER A 107 -2.78 2.90 -0.69
N GLY A 108 -1.48 2.80 -0.62
CA GLY A 108 -0.75 1.93 -1.50
C GLY A 108 0.66 1.63 -1.02
N VAL A 109 1.30 0.77 -1.76
CA VAL A 109 2.69 0.40 -1.57
C VAL A 109 3.36 0.22 -2.93
N TYR A 110 4.56 0.76 -3.04
CA TYR A 110 5.46 0.55 -4.15
C TYR A 110 6.67 -0.26 -3.70
N TYR A 111 7.03 -1.27 -4.46
CA TYR A 111 8.11 -2.17 -4.11
C TYR A 111 9.38 -1.81 -4.87
N VAL A 112 10.36 -1.30 -4.12
CA VAL A 112 11.66 -0.86 -4.66
C VAL A 112 12.64 -2.02 -4.79
N SER A 113 12.67 -2.91 -3.78
CA SER A 113 13.52 -4.09 -3.74
C SER A 113 12.81 -5.23 -3.02
N VAL A 114 12.65 -6.35 -3.69
CA VAL A 114 11.98 -7.55 -3.17
C VAL A 114 12.87 -8.77 -3.36
N PRO A 115 13.79 -9.00 -2.44
CA PRO A 115 14.60 -10.21 -2.45
C PRO A 115 13.75 -11.49 -2.35
N GLU A 116 14.31 -12.61 -2.76
CA GLU A 116 13.66 -13.91 -2.62
C GLU A 116 13.26 -14.15 -1.15
N ARG A 117 12.06 -14.67 -0.89
CA ARG A 117 11.53 -14.99 0.45
C ARG A 117 11.47 -13.79 1.40
N SER A 118 11.41 -12.56 0.90
CA SER A 118 11.33 -11.34 1.72
C SER A 118 9.92 -11.02 2.24
N GLY A 119 8.99 -11.98 2.14
CA GLY A 119 7.63 -11.86 2.68
C GLY A 119 6.59 -11.43 1.65
N VAL A 120 5.33 -11.48 2.07
CA VAL A 120 4.15 -11.13 1.27
C VAL A 120 3.28 -10.11 2.00
N ILE A 121 2.50 -9.33 1.25
CA ILE A 121 1.42 -8.53 1.82
C ILE A 121 0.14 -9.39 1.90
N ARG A 122 -0.56 -9.30 3.05
CA ARG A 122 -1.85 -9.96 3.26
C ARG A 122 -2.92 -8.92 3.51
N PHE A 123 -4.07 -9.10 2.86
CA PHE A 123 -5.25 -8.26 3.04
C PHE A 123 -6.33 -9.07 3.75
N PHE A 124 -6.87 -8.54 4.83
CA PHE A 124 -7.85 -9.22 5.65
C PHE A 124 -9.28 -8.97 5.15
N ASP A 125 -10.11 -10.02 5.18
CA ASP A 125 -11.52 -9.86 4.83
C ASP A 125 -12.22 -8.98 5.88
N PRO A 126 -12.77 -7.82 5.48
CA PRO A 126 -13.38 -6.88 6.41
C PRO A 126 -14.64 -7.43 7.11
N ARG A 127 -15.21 -8.50 6.60
CA ARG A 127 -16.34 -9.20 7.24
C ARG A 127 -15.92 -10.03 8.45
N GLY A 128 -14.62 -10.20 8.64
CA GLY A 128 -14.00 -10.72 9.86
C GLY A 128 -14.48 -12.11 10.28
N SER A 129 -14.79 -12.25 11.57
CA SER A 129 -15.16 -13.53 12.19
C SER A 129 -16.46 -14.13 11.67
N MET A 130 -17.34 -13.36 11.03
CA MET A 130 -18.56 -13.89 10.43
C MET A 130 -18.29 -14.83 9.25
N VAL A 131 -17.21 -14.59 8.52
CA VAL A 131 -16.78 -15.47 7.43
C VAL A 131 -16.09 -16.72 7.96
N LYS A 132 -15.39 -16.61 9.09
CA LYS A 132 -14.68 -17.73 9.72
C LYS A 132 -15.59 -18.79 10.33
N GLY A 133 -16.82 -18.42 10.73
CA GLY A 133 -17.70 -19.28 11.51
C GLY A 133 -18.82 -19.97 10.74
N SER A 134 -19.07 -19.60 9.49
CA SER A 134 -20.31 -19.98 8.82
C SER A 134 -20.16 -20.94 7.65
N LEU A 135 -18.97 -21.24 7.17
CA LEU A 135 -18.81 -22.01 5.94
C LEU A 135 -17.56 -22.90 5.97
N ASP A 136 -17.74 -24.12 5.54
CA ASP A 136 -16.66 -25.02 5.18
C ASP A 136 -15.82 -24.37 4.07
N GLN A 137 -14.56 -24.10 4.35
CA GLN A 137 -13.65 -23.35 3.48
C GLN A 137 -13.50 -23.98 2.08
N ASP A 138 -13.82 -25.25 1.95
CA ASP A 138 -13.73 -26.00 0.69
C ASP A 138 -14.90 -25.74 -0.27
N TYR A 139 -16.00 -25.15 0.20
CA TYR A 139 -17.23 -24.98 -0.59
C TYR A 139 -17.45 -23.59 -1.17
N TYR A 140 -16.76 -22.54 -0.66
CA TYR A 140 -17.00 -21.19 -1.13
C TYR A 140 -15.69 -20.50 -1.53
N PHE A 141 -15.62 -20.09 -2.77
CA PHE A 141 -14.58 -19.19 -3.28
C PHE A 141 -14.50 -17.93 -2.38
N ASN A 142 -13.32 -17.64 -1.84
CA ASN A 142 -13.04 -16.49 -0.98
C ASN A 142 -13.51 -16.58 0.49
N ALA A 143 -13.61 -17.75 1.08
CA ALA A 143 -13.82 -17.90 2.52
C ALA A 143 -12.52 -17.81 3.36
N ALA A 144 -11.37 -17.59 2.73
CA ALA A 144 -10.12 -17.37 3.45
C ALA A 144 -10.19 -16.05 4.25
N PRO A 145 -9.72 -16.04 5.51
CA PRO A 145 -9.74 -14.83 6.34
C PRO A 145 -8.85 -13.71 5.80
N PHE A 146 -7.95 -14.01 4.90
CA PHE A 146 -7.07 -13.06 4.19
C PHE A 146 -6.74 -13.58 2.80
N GLN A 147 -6.38 -12.65 1.92
CA GLN A 147 -5.75 -12.93 0.63
C GLN A 147 -4.33 -12.35 0.66
N TYR A 148 -3.40 -12.99 -0.02
CA TYR A 148 -2.04 -12.49 -0.11
C TYR A 148 -1.63 -12.23 -1.56
N LEU A 149 -0.73 -11.27 -1.71
CA LEU A 149 -0.06 -10.98 -2.97
C LEU A 149 1.44 -11.10 -2.75
N GLN A 150 2.10 -11.81 -3.68
CA GLN A 150 3.54 -11.85 -3.75
C GLN A 150 4.03 -10.55 -4.38
N PRO A 151 4.85 -9.75 -3.69
CA PRO A 151 5.43 -8.55 -4.27
C PRO A 151 6.52 -8.89 -5.29
N GLU A 152 6.74 -7.94 -6.20
CA GLU A 152 7.81 -7.97 -7.20
C GLU A 152 8.42 -6.57 -7.31
N ASP A 153 9.68 -6.48 -7.73
CA ASP A 153 10.35 -5.18 -7.97
C ASP A 153 9.56 -4.35 -8.99
N GLY A 154 9.33 -3.08 -8.69
CA GLY A 154 8.56 -2.17 -9.55
C GLY A 154 7.05 -2.32 -9.46
N MET A 155 6.54 -3.27 -8.66
CA MET A 155 5.09 -3.42 -8.47
C MET A 155 4.54 -2.28 -7.61
N ILE A 156 3.39 -1.74 -8.04
CA ILE A 156 2.55 -0.85 -7.24
C ILE A 156 1.22 -1.51 -6.92
N LEU A 157 0.78 -1.36 -5.67
CA LEU A 157 -0.57 -1.71 -5.24
C LEU A 157 -1.28 -0.47 -4.73
N LEU A 158 -2.56 -0.32 -5.12
CA LEU A 158 -3.46 0.67 -4.53
C LEU A 158 -4.68 -0.06 -3.98
N PHE A 159 -5.15 0.38 -2.82
CA PHE A 159 -6.28 -0.22 -2.12
C PHE A 159 -7.00 0.81 -1.23
N PRO A 160 -8.25 0.54 -0.85
CA PRO A 160 -8.97 1.42 0.06
C PRO A 160 -8.22 1.58 1.39
N SER A 161 -8.12 2.80 1.91
CA SER A 161 -7.37 3.11 3.14
C SER A 161 -7.87 2.37 4.39
N TRP A 162 -9.13 1.98 4.40
CA TRP A 162 -9.75 1.22 5.49
C TRP A 162 -9.41 -0.28 5.47
N LEU A 163 -8.84 -0.80 4.37
CA LEU A 163 -8.57 -2.21 4.22
C LEU A 163 -7.40 -2.63 5.11
N GLU A 164 -7.70 -3.45 6.12
CA GLU A 164 -6.68 -3.99 7.02
C GLU A 164 -5.73 -4.92 6.26
N HIS A 165 -4.44 -4.72 6.50
CA HIS A 165 -3.38 -5.50 5.87
C HIS A 165 -2.16 -5.61 6.79
N ASP A 166 -1.34 -6.61 6.53
CA ASP A 166 -0.04 -6.79 7.16
C ASP A 166 1.02 -7.20 6.13
N VAL A 167 2.26 -7.28 6.58
CA VAL A 167 3.36 -7.77 5.75
C VAL A 167 4.16 -8.79 6.54
N THR A 168 4.28 -10.00 5.98
CA THR A 168 5.00 -11.10 6.64
C THR A 168 6.51 -10.87 6.68
N GLY A 169 7.20 -11.63 7.54
CA GLY A 169 8.62 -11.47 7.78
C GLY A 169 9.50 -11.67 6.54
N ASN A 170 10.58 -10.92 6.49
CA ASN A 170 11.65 -11.14 5.54
C ASN A 170 12.54 -12.29 6.03
N TYR A 171 12.67 -13.35 5.23
CA TYR A 171 13.52 -14.52 5.49
C TYR A 171 14.41 -14.80 4.29
N ASN A 172 14.92 -13.73 3.67
CA ASN A 172 15.85 -13.84 2.55
C ASN A 172 17.14 -14.51 2.99
N PRO A 173 17.63 -15.56 2.29
CA PRO A 173 18.82 -16.31 2.67
C PRO A 173 20.13 -15.50 2.55
N ASP A 174 20.15 -14.47 1.72
CA ASP A 174 21.31 -13.59 1.49
C ASP A 174 21.31 -12.36 2.40
N GLU A 175 20.37 -12.31 3.37
CA GLU A 175 20.21 -11.23 4.33
C GLU A 175 19.95 -9.83 3.70
N GLU A 176 19.38 -9.81 2.49
CA GLU A 176 19.05 -8.59 1.80
C GLU A 176 17.77 -7.94 2.35
N ASP A 177 17.73 -6.62 2.36
CA ASP A 177 16.59 -5.85 2.80
C ASP A 177 15.46 -5.86 1.75
N ARG A 178 14.22 -6.07 2.19
CA ARG A 178 13.05 -5.67 1.43
C ARG A 178 12.82 -4.17 1.62
N ILE A 179 12.76 -3.43 0.51
CA ILE A 179 12.54 -1.99 0.51
C ILE A 179 11.22 -1.67 -0.19
N SER A 180 10.36 -0.95 0.50
CA SER A 180 9.11 -0.47 -0.09
C SER A 180 8.82 0.97 0.33
N ILE A 181 8.06 1.68 -0.50
CA ILE A 181 7.54 3.00 -0.21
C ILE A 181 6.04 2.87 -0.03
N GLY A 182 5.58 2.99 1.23
CA GLY A 182 4.18 3.11 1.53
C GLY A 182 3.70 4.53 1.24
N PHE A 183 2.43 4.69 0.84
CA PHE A 183 1.88 6.01 0.56
C PHE A 183 0.38 6.08 0.78
N ASN A 184 -0.09 7.31 1.03
CA ASN A 184 -1.49 7.68 1.06
C ASN A 184 -1.76 8.74 -0.01
N VAL A 185 -2.87 8.58 -0.72
CA VAL A 185 -3.42 9.60 -1.62
C VAL A 185 -4.56 10.28 -0.89
N VAL A 186 -4.46 11.59 -0.72
CA VAL A 186 -5.45 12.38 -0.02
C VAL A 186 -5.97 13.52 -0.90
N PHE A 187 -7.19 13.96 -0.62
CA PHE A 187 -7.71 15.21 -1.14
C PHE A 187 -7.43 16.29 -0.11
N PRO A 188 -6.67 17.35 -0.45
CA PRO A 188 -6.47 18.46 0.47
C PRO A 188 -7.82 19.09 0.84
N PRO A 189 -7.93 19.68 2.03
CA PRO A 189 -9.14 20.40 2.42
C PRO A 189 -9.51 21.42 1.35
N GLN A 190 -10.79 21.46 0.97
CA GLN A 190 -11.27 22.49 0.04
C GLN A 190 -11.21 23.84 0.73
N THR A 191 -10.26 24.67 0.34
CA THR A 191 -10.20 26.08 0.70
C THR A 191 -10.97 26.90 -0.34
N GLU A 192 -11.45 28.09 0.02
CA GLU A 192 -12.19 28.97 -0.92
C GLU A 192 -11.40 29.23 -2.20
N GLU A 193 -10.05 29.27 -2.13
CA GLU A 193 -9.15 29.42 -3.30
C GLU A 193 -9.18 28.23 -4.26
N ASN A 194 -9.53 27.02 -3.79
CA ASN A 194 -9.58 25.80 -4.61
C ASN A 194 -10.95 25.59 -5.29
N LEU A 195 -11.96 26.38 -4.94
CA LEU A 195 -13.31 26.30 -5.53
C LEU A 195 -13.46 27.15 -6.81
N GLU A 196 -12.51 28.04 -7.11
CA GLU A 196 -12.55 28.95 -8.27
C GLU A 196 -11.72 28.47 -9.48
N ARG A 197 -11.17 27.26 -9.43
CA ARG A 197 -10.41 26.61 -10.53
C ARG A 197 -11.18 25.40 -11.02
#